data_e30b311f26364fd9fda9f9b9a269dda6
#
_entry.id   e30b311f26364fd9fda9f9b9a269dda6
#
_cell.length_a   1.000
_cell.length_b   1.000
_cell.length_c   1.000
_cell.angle_alpha   90.00
_cell.angle_beta   90.00
_cell.angle_gamma   90.00
#
_symmetry.space_group_name_H-M   'P 1'
#
loop_
_entity.id
_entity.type
_entity.pdbx_description
1 polymer ?
#
loop_
_entity_poly.entity_id
_entity_poly.type
_entity_poly.pdbx_seq_one_letter_code
_entity_poly.pdbx_strand_id
1 'polypeptide(L)'
;MQNNVGLQTAYWSGTTPALDIHQIIELTKKANMDTIELKAGDFVPLTTEGRAALRKEIEDAGLSITINGTGVRPERDVSSSDEESHKAGIKHLCHMLDLSKEMGAKLFSGIPYGLWNTRPGADDDAIEMKKERRANAIRGLKEVAKHAEEVKVVLCLEIVN
;
A
#
# COMPACT_ATOMS: atom_id res chain seq x y z
N MET A 1 -21.91 14.14 -7.32
CA MET A 1 -21.06 13.10 -6.68
C MET A 1 -20.26 13.81 -5.60
N GLN A 2 -20.42 13.44 -4.35
CA GLN A 2 -19.62 13.98 -3.26
C GLN A 2 -18.32 13.14 -3.20
N ASN A 3 -17.17 13.80 -3.29
CA ASN A 3 -15.88 13.13 -3.16
C ASN A 3 -15.59 12.91 -1.67
N ASN A 4 -15.16 11.70 -1.31
CA ASN A 4 -14.68 11.42 0.04
C ASN A 4 -13.31 12.06 0.24
N VAL A 5 -13.11 12.65 1.40
CA VAL A 5 -11.83 13.25 1.82
C VAL A 5 -11.27 12.44 2.98
N GLY A 6 -9.98 12.15 2.95
CA GLY A 6 -9.34 11.34 3.98
C GLY A 6 -7.95 11.81 4.36
N LEU A 7 -7.45 11.27 5.46
CA LEU A 7 -6.08 11.48 5.93
C LEU A 7 -5.35 10.14 6.07
N GLN A 8 -4.10 10.13 5.67
CA GLN A 8 -3.21 9.01 5.92
C GLN A 8 -2.71 9.05 7.38
N THR A 9 -2.60 7.88 8.00
CA THR A 9 -2.10 7.76 9.39
C THR A 9 -0.71 8.38 9.57
N ALA A 10 0.12 8.40 8.51
CA ALA A 10 1.42 9.06 8.54
C ALA A 10 1.35 10.57 8.78
N TYR A 11 0.24 11.23 8.48
CA TYR A 11 0.06 12.66 8.78
C TYR A 11 0.28 12.97 10.26
N TRP A 12 -0.08 12.05 11.12
CA TRP A 12 0.04 12.17 12.57
C TRP A 12 1.39 11.68 13.14
N SER A 13 2.29 11.15 12.31
CA SER A 13 3.53 10.50 12.76
C SER A 13 4.57 11.44 13.39
N GLY A 14 4.43 12.76 13.18
CA GLY A 14 5.31 13.78 13.76
C GLY A 14 4.86 14.36 15.10
N THR A 15 3.78 13.84 15.69
CA THR A 15 3.26 14.35 16.96
C THR A 15 4.15 13.95 18.15
N THR A 16 4.17 14.80 19.17
CA THR A 16 4.88 14.53 20.43
C THR A 16 3.91 14.77 21.59
N PRO A 17 3.53 13.77 22.39
CA PRO A 17 3.91 12.33 22.24
C PRO A 17 3.36 11.69 20.97
N ALA A 18 3.97 10.57 20.56
CA ALA A 18 3.48 9.78 19.42
C ALA A 18 2.06 9.25 19.71
N LEU A 19 1.19 9.37 18.71
CA LEU A 19 -0.19 8.88 18.79
C LEU A 19 -0.25 7.40 18.42
N ASP A 20 -1.08 6.65 19.13
CA ASP A 20 -1.47 5.30 18.74
C ASP A 20 -2.59 5.32 17.67
N ILE A 21 -2.89 4.16 17.10
CA ILE A 21 -3.87 4.05 16.02
C ILE A 21 -5.28 4.45 16.47
N HIS A 22 -5.65 4.18 17.73
CA HIS A 22 -6.97 4.50 18.28
C HIS A 22 -7.16 6.02 18.40
N GLN A 23 -6.12 6.72 18.88
CA GLN A 23 -6.09 8.19 18.93
C GLN A 23 -6.16 8.81 17.53
N ILE A 24 -5.47 8.20 16.54
CA ILE A 24 -5.50 8.66 15.14
C ILE A 24 -6.91 8.52 14.55
N ILE A 25 -7.62 7.42 14.81
CA ILE A 25 -9.00 7.21 14.36
C ILE A 25 -9.90 8.32 14.92
N GLU A 26 -9.82 8.58 16.22
CA GLU A 26 -10.61 9.64 16.87
C GLU A 26 -10.32 11.04 16.29
N LEU A 27 -9.05 11.36 16.05
CA LEU A 27 -8.67 12.65 15.47
C LEU A 27 -9.11 12.79 14.02
N THR A 28 -9.03 11.72 13.23
CA THR A 28 -9.49 11.68 11.84
C THR A 28 -11.00 11.92 11.79
N LYS A 29 -11.77 11.30 12.68
CA LYS A 29 -13.20 11.52 12.85
C LYS A 29 -13.50 12.97 13.26
N LYS A 30 -12.80 13.52 14.25
CA LYS A 30 -12.95 14.91 14.72
C LYS A 30 -12.63 15.94 13.65
N ALA A 31 -11.74 15.60 12.71
CA ALA A 31 -11.42 16.42 11.56
C ALA A 31 -12.49 16.37 10.46
N ASN A 32 -13.62 15.69 10.67
CA ASN A 32 -14.71 15.48 9.70
C ASN A 32 -14.22 14.84 8.38
N MET A 33 -13.29 13.90 8.48
CA MET A 33 -12.87 13.12 7.33
C MET A 33 -13.85 11.96 7.07
N ASP A 34 -13.94 11.54 5.81
CA ASP A 34 -14.76 10.41 5.37
C ASP A 34 -13.96 9.11 5.35
N THR A 35 -12.64 9.21 5.27
CA THR A 35 -11.73 8.08 5.03
C THR A 35 -10.47 8.19 5.88
N ILE A 36 -10.01 7.06 6.38
CA ILE A 36 -8.67 6.89 6.94
C ILE A 36 -7.83 6.03 5.99
N GLU A 37 -6.63 6.49 5.65
CA GLU A 37 -5.67 5.71 4.88
C GLU A 37 -4.62 5.10 5.80
N LEU A 38 -4.63 3.76 5.92
CA LEU A 38 -3.72 3.01 6.77
C LEU A 38 -2.39 2.72 6.07
N LYS A 39 -1.29 2.78 6.82
CA LYS A 39 0.00 2.24 6.40
C LYS A 39 0.07 0.73 6.70
N ALA A 40 0.91 0.01 5.97
CA ALA A 40 1.18 -1.41 6.22
C ALA A 40 1.54 -1.69 7.70
N GLY A 41 2.31 -0.81 8.35
CA GLY A 41 2.69 -0.93 9.77
C GLY A 41 1.52 -0.89 10.76
N ASP A 42 0.39 -0.34 10.37
CA ASP A 42 -0.76 -0.17 11.24
C ASP A 42 -1.58 -1.47 11.42
N PHE A 43 -1.52 -2.40 10.45
CA PHE A 43 -2.36 -3.60 10.45
C PHE A 43 -1.64 -4.93 10.13
N VAL A 44 -0.54 -4.92 9.37
CA VAL A 44 0.19 -6.15 8.99
C VAL A 44 0.70 -6.93 10.21
N PRO A 45 1.22 -6.29 11.29
CA PRO A 45 1.67 -7.02 12.48
C PRO A 45 0.55 -7.62 13.33
N LEU A 46 -0.71 -7.25 13.09
CA LEU A 46 -1.85 -7.72 13.87
C LEU A 46 -2.24 -9.15 13.50
N THR A 47 -2.84 -9.87 14.45
CA THR A 47 -3.53 -11.13 14.15
C THR A 47 -4.81 -10.87 13.34
N THR A 48 -5.42 -11.91 12.80
CA THR A 48 -6.71 -11.81 12.09
C THR A 48 -7.79 -11.18 12.98
N GLU A 49 -7.86 -11.58 14.24
CA GLU A 49 -8.80 -11.00 15.22
C GLU A 49 -8.47 -9.54 15.50
N GLY A 50 -7.19 -9.20 15.62
CA GLY A 50 -6.73 -7.82 15.81
C GLY A 50 -7.10 -6.92 14.62
N ARG A 51 -6.93 -7.41 13.38
CA ARG A 51 -7.35 -6.70 12.17
C ARG A 51 -8.87 -6.53 12.11
N ALA A 52 -9.62 -7.56 12.46
CA ALA A 52 -11.08 -7.49 12.50
C ALA A 52 -11.57 -6.46 13.54
N ALA A 53 -10.93 -6.40 14.72
CA ALA A 53 -11.24 -5.43 15.76
C ALA A 53 -10.91 -3.99 15.29
N LEU A 54 -9.73 -3.77 14.71
CA LEU A 54 -9.33 -2.46 14.18
C LEU A 54 -10.26 -1.99 13.06
N ARG A 55 -10.59 -2.88 12.13
CA ARG A 55 -11.56 -2.59 11.07
C ARG A 55 -12.90 -2.16 11.65
N LYS A 56 -13.43 -2.92 12.61
CA LYS A 56 -14.72 -2.60 13.24
C LYS A 56 -14.68 -1.24 13.92
N GLU A 57 -13.62 -0.89 14.63
CA GLU A 57 -13.46 0.40 15.28
C GLU A 57 -13.50 1.56 14.27
N ILE A 58 -12.80 1.42 13.14
CA ILE A 58 -12.81 2.43 12.07
C ILE A 58 -14.20 2.57 11.47
N GLU A 59 -14.89 1.45 11.18
CA GLU A 59 -16.24 1.43 10.64
C GLU A 59 -17.26 2.04 11.63
N ASP A 60 -17.15 1.73 12.94
CA ASP A 60 -17.98 2.33 14.00
C ASP A 60 -17.74 3.85 14.16
N ALA A 61 -16.53 4.31 13.84
CA ALA A 61 -16.22 5.74 13.77
C ALA A 61 -16.87 6.45 12.56
N GLY A 62 -17.45 5.69 11.63
CA GLY A 62 -18.06 6.19 10.40
C GLY A 62 -17.06 6.47 9.29
N LEU A 63 -15.82 5.93 9.39
CA LEU A 63 -14.77 6.11 8.41
C LEU A 63 -14.71 4.92 7.44
N SER A 64 -14.45 5.20 6.17
CA SER A 64 -14.03 4.18 5.20
C SER A 64 -12.52 3.97 5.26
N ILE A 65 -12.05 2.81 4.77
CA ILE A 65 -10.64 2.43 4.83
C ILE A 65 -10.05 2.41 3.42
N THR A 66 -8.91 3.05 3.26
CA THR A 66 -7.98 2.84 2.15
C THR A 66 -6.61 2.45 2.69
N ILE A 67 -5.78 1.83 1.87
CA ILE A 67 -4.46 1.37 2.29
C ILE A 67 -3.40 1.95 1.38
N ASN A 68 -2.31 2.44 1.98
CA ASN A 68 -1.11 2.87 1.28
C ASN A 68 0.12 2.17 1.84
N GLY A 69 0.99 1.73 0.95
CA GLY A 69 2.27 1.17 1.34
C GLY A 69 2.48 -0.25 0.87
N THR A 70 3.20 -0.36 -0.21
CA THR A 70 3.48 -1.63 -0.90
C THR A 70 4.58 -2.44 -0.24
N GLY A 71 5.44 -1.82 0.56
CA GLY A 71 6.53 -2.49 1.25
C GLY A 71 7.54 -3.18 0.33
N VAL A 72 7.71 -2.68 -0.91
CA VAL A 72 8.71 -3.20 -1.85
C VAL A 72 10.11 -3.05 -1.25
N ARG A 73 10.91 -4.12 -1.37
CA ARG A 73 12.30 -4.21 -0.90
C ARG A 73 13.12 -4.98 -1.93
N PRO A 74 14.47 -4.92 -1.89
CA PRO A 74 15.31 -5.61 -2.87
C PRO A 74 14.99 -7.11 -3.02
N GLU A 75 14.70 -7.78 -1.91
CA GLU A 75 14.37 -9.22 -1.88
C GLU A 75 12.92 -9.54 -2.32
N ARG A 76 12.12 -8.53 -2.63
CA ARG A 76 10.72 -8.64 -3.08
C ARG A 76 10.34 -7.45 -3.95
N ASP A 77 10.88 -7.42 -5.14
CA ASP A 77 10.74 -6.31 -6.08
C ASP A 77 10.27 -6.82 -7.44
N VAL A 78 9.05 -6.50 -7.81
CA VAL A 78 8.46 -6.91 -9.11
C VAL A 78 9.20 -6.34 -10.33
N SER A 79 10.08 -5.36 -10.13
CA SER A 79 10.91 -4.80 -11.19
C SER A 79 12.28 -5.47 -11.29
N SER A 80 12.61 -6.38 -10.39
CA SER A 80 13.92 -7.03 -10.33
C SER A 80 14.19 -7.90 -11.56
N SER A 81 15.46 -7.93 -12.00
CA SER A 81 15.96 -8.89 -12.98
C SER A 81 16.25 -10.24 -12.33
N ASP A 82 16.41 -10.28 -11.01
CA ASP A 82 16.47 -11.54 -10.26
C ASP A 82 15.07 -12.14 -10.16
N GLU A 83 14.93 -13.34 -10.71
CA GLU A 83 13.64 -14.02 -10.81
C GLU A 83 13.05 -14.42 -9.46
N GLU A 84 13.87 -14.68 -8.45
CA GLU A 84 13.40 -15.00 -7.10
C GLU A 84 12.81 -13.75 -6.43
N SER A 85 13.52 -12.64 -6.48
CA SER A 85 13.04 -11.34 -5.98
C SER A 85 11.77 -10.88 -6.70
N HIS A 86 11.71 -11.08 -8.03
CA HIS A 86 10.55 -10.77 -8.85
C HIS A 86 9.30 -11.55 -8.38
N LYS A 87 9.41 -12.87 -8.26
CA LYS A 87 8.33 -13.75 -7.79
C LYS A 87 7.92 -13.44 -6.33
N ALA A 88 8.91 -13.19 -5.47
CA ALA A 88 8.66 -12.79 -4.09
C ALA A 88 7.89 -11.46 -4.02
N GLY A 89 8.20 -10.51 -4.93
CA GLY A 89 7.49 -9.25 -5.07
C GLY A 89 6.03 -9.45 -5.45
N ILE A 90 5.73 -10.27 -6.45
CA ILE A 90 4.35 -10.61 -6.85
C ILE A 90 3.60 -11.23 -5.68
N LYS A 91 4.18 -12.25 -5.05
CA LYS A 91 3.56 -12.93 -3.90
C LYS A 91 3.26 -11.96 -2.75
N HIS A 92 4.21 -11.05 -2.45
CA HIS A 92 4.03 -10.04 -1.42
C HIS A 92 2.88 -9.09 -1.74
N LEU A 93 2.80 -8.56 -2.96
CA LEU A 93 1.72 -7.65 -3.34
C LEU A 93 0.35 -8.34 -3.34
N CYS A 94 0.26 -9.59 -3.80
CA CYS A 94 -0.97 -10.37 -3.68
C CYS A 94 -1.39 -10.55 -2.21
N HIS A 95 -0.45 -10.87 -1.33
CA HIS A 95 -0.74 -10.95 0.11
C HIS A 95 -1.21 -9.61 0.69
N MET A 96 -0.61 -8.49 0.28
CA MET A 96 -1.08 -7.16 0.71
C MET A 96 -2.51 -6.85 0.24
N LEU A 97 -2.89 -7.30 -0.95
CA LEU A 97 -4.26 -7.20 -1.46
C LEU A 97 -5.23 -8.06 -0.64
N ASP A 98 -4.83 -9.27 -0.23
CA ASP A 98 -5.64 -10.13 0.66
C ASP A 98 -5.87 -9.44 2.02
N LEU A 99 -4.82 -8.89 2.62
CA LEU A 99 -4.93 -8.14 3.87
C LEU A 99 -5.79 -6.87 3.70
N SER A 100 -5.70 -6.19 2.56
CA SER A 100 -6.53 -5.03 2.24
C SER A 100 -8.01 -5.40 2.20
N LYS A 101 -8.34 -6.54 1.56
CA LYS A 101 -9.70 -7.09 1.57
C LYS A 101 -10.16 -7.44 2.99
N GLU A 102 -9.31 -8.07 3.80
CA GLU A 102 -9.60 -8.41 5.21
C GLU A 102 -9.93 -7.15 6.01
N MET A 103 -9.17 -6.07 5.80
CA MET A 103 -9.43 -4.76 6.40
C MET A 103 -10.66 -4.04 5.83
N GLY A 104 -11.35 -4.59 4.84
CA GLY A 104 -12.50 -3.96 4.20
C GLY A 104 -12.14 -2.80 3.26
N ALA A 105 -10.87 -2.61 2.96
CA ALA A 105 -10.43 -1.59 2.02
C ALA A 105 -10.77 -2.00 0.58
N LYS A 106 -11.27 -1.03 -0.19
CA LYS A 106 -11.56 -1.21 -1.62
C LYS A 106 -10.43 -0.70 -2.51
N LEU A 107 -9.45 -0.01 -1.93
CA LEU A 107 -8.35 0.63 -2.63
C LEU A 107 -7.04 0.37 -1.87
N PHE A 108 -6.05 -0.10 -2.61
CA PHE A 108 -4.67 -0.28 -2.19
C PHE A 108 -3.77 0.55 -3.09
N SER A 109 -3.05 1.51 -2.52
CA SER A 109 -2.21 2.47 -3.24
C SER A 109 -0.75 2.40 -2.82
N GLY A 110 0.10 3.05 -3.60
CA GLY A 110 1.52 3.22 -3.32
C GLY A 110 2.40 2.98 -4.54
N ILE A 111 3.65 2.60 -4.30
CA ILE A 111 4.67 2.41 -5.32
C ILE A 111 4.99 0.91 -5.46
N PRO A 112 4.12 0.11 -6.14
CA PRO A 112 4.34 -1.33 -6.25
C PRO A 112 5.31 -1.71 -7.36
N TYR A 113 5.71 -0.78 -8.22
CA TYR A 113 6.42 -1.02 -9.47
C TYR A 113 7.95 -0.97 -9.34
N GLY A 114 8.50 -0.72 -8.15
CA GLY A 114 9.95 -0.66 -7.95
C GLY A 114 10.34 -0.18 -6.57
N LEU A 115 11.64 -0.14 -6.35
CA LEU A 115 12.22 0.32 -5.09
C LEU A 115 12.06 1.83 -4.92
N TRP A 116 11.66 2.25 -3.73
CA TRP A 116 11.60 3.64 -3.34
C TRP A 116 12.99 4.27 -3.31
N ASN A 117 13.08 5.52 -3.78
CA ASN A 117 14.29 6.34 -3.71
C ASN A 117 15.54 5.75 -4.41
N THR A 118 15.34 4.89 -5.41
CA THR A 118 16.42 4.44 -6.28
C THR A 118 16.47 5.30 -7.53
N ARG A 119 17.57 6.03 -7.71
CA ARG A 119 17.80 6.84 -8.92
C ARG A 119 18.94 6.20 -9.72
N PRO A 120 18.67 5.42 -10.75
CA PRO A 120 19.71 5.00 -11.69
C PRO A 120 20.30 6.25 -12.35
N GLY A 121 21.58 6.21 -12.70
CA GLY A 121 22.26 7.28 -13.40
C GLY A 121 21.60 7.68 -14.72
N ALA A 122 22.28 8.54 -15.46
CA ALA A 122 21.81 9.03 -16.78
C ALA A 122 22.66 8.46 -17.94
N ASP A 123 23.56 7.52 -17.66
CA ASP A 123 24.36 6.83 -18.69
C ASP A 123 23.53 5.77 -19.44
N ASP A 124 24.11 5.23 -20.50
CA ASP A 124 23.41 4.26 -21.38
C ASP A 124 23.06 2.97 -20.64
N ASP A 125 23.92 2.50 -19.73
CA ASP A 125 23.67 1.30 -18.91
C ASP A 125 22.49 1.52 -17.97
N ALA A 126 22.37 2.71 -17.38
CA ALA A 126 21.25 3.08 -16.55
C ALA A 126 19.93 3.19 -17.35
N ILE A 127 20.00 3.62 -18.61
CA ILE A 127 18.83 3.69 -19.49
C ILE A 127 18.32 2.27 -19.80
N GLU A 128 19.21 1.35 -20.17
CA GLU A 128 18.82 -0.04 -20.43
C GLU A 128 18.30 -0.73 -19.17
N MET A 129 18.92 -0.53 -18.02
CA MET A 129 18.42 -1.03 -16.74
C MET A 129 17.01 -0.50 -16.45
N LYS A 130 16.71 0.76 -16.70
CA LYS A 130 15.35 1.33 -16.54
C LYS A 130 14.34 0.63 -17.45
N LYS A 131 14.70 0.36 -18.70
CA LYS A 131 13.82 -0.34 -19.66
C LYS A 131 13.52 -1.76 -19.19
N GLU A 132 14.54 -2.49 -18.76
CA GLU A 132 14.41 -3.85 -18.24
C GLU A 132 13.52 -3.87 -16.98
N ARG A 133 13.83 -3.05 -15.98
CA ARG A 133 13.04 -2.95 -14.75
C ARG A 133 11.59 -2.59 -15.04
N ARG A 134 11.35 -1.67 -15.96
CA ARG A 134 9.99 -1.33 -16.40
C ARG A 134 9.28 -2.53 -17.03
N ALA A 135 9.95 -3.28 -17.88
CA ALA A 135 9.36 -4.46 -18.52
C ALA A 135 9.00 -5.53 -17.46
N ASN A 136 9.91 -5.78 -16.51
CA ASN A 136 9.66 -6.69 -15.40
C ASN A 136 8.51 -6.22 -14.50
N ALA A 137 8.48 -4.94 -14.14
CA ALA A 137 7.38 -4.37 -13.36
C ALA A 137 6.02 -4.55 -14.07
N ILE A 138 5.96 -4.29 -15.39
CA ILE A 138 4.73 -4.49 -16.18
C ILE A 138 4.31 -5.97 -16.15
N ARG A 139 5.26 -6.91 -16.31
CA ARG A 139 5.01 -8.35 -16.26
C ARG A 139 4.41 -8.75 -14.91
N GLY A 140 5.08 -8.39 -13.81
CA GLY A 140 4.64 -8.74 -12.46
C GLY A 140 3.32 -8.07 -12.07
N LEU A 141 3.15 -6.78 -12.38
CA LEU A 141 1.92 -6.06 -12.04
C LEU A 141 0.69 -6.57 -12.81
N LYS A 142 0.86 -7.15 -14.01
CA LYS A 142 -0.25 -7.83 -14.70
C LYS A 142 -0.74 -9.06 -13.94
N GLU A 143 0.13 -9.80 -13.26
CA GLU A 143 -0.25 -10.92 -12.41
C GLU A 143 -0.92 -10.43 -11.13
N VAL A 144 -0.35 -9.42 -10.49
CA VAL A 144 -0.94 -8.79 -9.30
C VAL A 144 -2.31 -8.20 -9.58
N ALA A 145 -2.52 -7.59 -10.77
CA ALA A 145 -3.80 -7.02 -11.16
C ALA A 145 -4.90 -8.07 -11.30
N LYS A 146 -4.59 -9.27 -11.80
CA LYS A 146 -5.56 -10.39 -11.82
C LYS A 146 -6.02 -10.76 -10.41
N HIS A 147 -5.06 -10.87 -9.48
CA HIS A 147 -5.40 -11.12 -8.08
C HIS A 147 -6.22 -9.98 -7.47
N ALA A 148 -5.90 -8.73 -7.78
CA ALA A 148 -6.67 -7.56 -7.35
C ALA A 148 -8.14 -7.63 -7.82
N GLU A 149 -8.38 -8.06 -9.06
CA GLU A 149 -9.73 -8.30 -9.60
C GLU A 149 -10.47 -9.40 -8.82
N GLU A 150 -9.80 -10.54 -8.53
CA GLU A 150 -10.37 -11.65 -7.77
C GLU A 150 -10.78 -11.25 -6.35
N VAL A 151 -9.94 -10.47 -5.67
CA VAL A 151 -10.23 -9.99 -4.31
C VAL A 151 -11.11 -8.73 -4.28
N LYS A 152 -11.35 -8.10 -5.43
CA LYS A 152 -12.15 -6.87 -5.60
C LYS A 152 -11.55 -5.66 -4.87
N VAL A 153 -10.24 -5.53 -4.90
CA VAL A 153 -9.48 -4.38 -4.41
C VAL A 153 -8.84 -3.67 -5.58
N VAL A 154 -9.06 -2.38 -5.72
CA VAL A 154 -8.44 -1.58 -6.78
C VAL A 154 -6.98 -1.33 -6.43
N LEU A 155 -6.06 -1.72 -7.31
CA LEU A 155 -4.64 -1.40 -7.19
C LEU A 155 -4.37 -0.06 -7.86
N CYS A 156 -3.99 0.95 -7.08
CA CYS A 156 -3.61 2.27 -7.56
C CYS A 156 -2.09 2.44 -7.56
N LEU A 157 -1.55 2.91 -8.67
CA LEU A 157 -0.13 3.22 -8.81
C LEU A 157 0.12 4.69 -8.50
N GLU A 158 0.92 4.95 -7.49
CA GLU A 158 1.36 6.30 -7.14
C GLU A 158 2.61 6.64 -7.96
N ILE A 159 2.55 7.73 -8.71
CA ILE A 159 3.71 8.23 -9.47
C ILE A 159 4.55 9.08 -8.54
N VAL A 160 5.80 8.69 -8.34
CA VAL A 160 6.76 9.39 -7.48
C VAL A 160 8.06 9.63 -8.24
N ASN A 161 8.64 10.81 -8.07
CA ASN A 161 9.92 11.22 -8.66
C ASN A 161 11.11 10.89 -7.76
#